data_8a1ea04e33da89bb164877386f7e3951
#
_entry.id   8a1ea04e33da89bb164877386f7e3951
#
_cell.length_a   1.000
_cell.length_b   1.000
_cell.length_c   1.000
_cell.angle_alpha   90.00
_cell.angle_beta   90.00
_cell.angle_gamma   90.00
#
_symmetry.space_group_name_H-M   'P 1'
#
loop_
_entity.id
_entity.type
_entity.pdbx_description
1 polymer ?
#
loop_
_entity_poly.entity_id
_entity_poly.type
_entity_poly.pdbx_seq_one_letter_code
_entity_poly.pdbx_strand_id
1 'polypeptide(L)'
;MSSFNQLITKISQGMLIALTLVLAGCATGGHGANKAALRAQPLMGIFGTYAAEPRTKGRVDTDRLVTELLKARVNTYNFLVHHQPTDWDDLLIFLPKAQAKGIKVWVTLVPPSEPPLSVPFGSDYQRWAVELAKLSLAETNLVAWSIDDFFYNEKLFTPDYIQHMVAGSHAINPQFAFVPCLYYRQVTPVRLANYARYFDGVLFPYRHEMGKENLSDWDTLPVEIAAFHRWFGPSVPVIVDVYATKHSKLNESSPEYVRQVMEISRQQAEGVLIFCHQYEDKNPEKYHVIQNLFSEWSKNDTGR
;
A
#
# COMPACT_ATOMS: atom_id res chain seq x y z
N MET A 1 28.47 -57.67 -28.38
CA MET A 1 27.37 -56.76 -28.76
C MET A 1 26.31 -56.56 -27.65
N SER A 2 26.52 -57.06 -26.43
CA SER A 2 25.51 -57.01 -25.32
C SER A 2 25.70 -55.86 -24.32
N SER A 3 26.88 -55.30 -24.19
CA SER A 3 27.15 -54.27 -23.15
C SER A 3 26.88 -52.83 -23.59
N PHE A 4 26.84 -52.58 -24.90
CA PHE A 4 26.60 -51.20 -25.41
C PHE A 4 25.14 -50.80 -25.36
N ASN A 5 24.21 -51.72 -25.55
CA ASN A 5 22.78 -51.43 -25.48
C ASN A 5 22.24 -51.20 -24.05
N GLN A 6 22.89 -51.78 -23.02
CA GLN A 6 22.52 -51.54 -21.62
C GLN A 6 22.93 -50.11 -21.11
N LEU A 7 23.98 -49.55 -21.70
CA LEU A 7 24.45 -48.23 -21.32
C LEU A 7 23.53 -47.11 -21.85
N ILE A 8 23.04 -47.29 -23.08
CA ILE A 8 22.12 -46.32 -23.72
C ILE A 8 20.77 -46.25 -23.00
N THR A 9 20.26 -47.42 -22.55
CA THR A 9 18.96 -47.47 -21.83
C THR A 9 19.05 -46.85 -20.45
N LYS A 10 20.17 -46.93 -19.74
CA LYS A 10 20.35 -46.25 -18.45
C LYS A 10 20.52 -44.74 -18.56
N ILE A 11 21.16 -44.24 -19.63
CA ILE A 11 21.32 -42.81 -19.86
C ILE A 11 19.98 -42.16 -20.25
N SER A 12 19.15 -42.83 -21.05
CA SER A 12 17.84 -42.31 -21.44
C SER A 12 16.85 -42.28 -20.27
N GLN A 13 16.86 -43.24 -19.34
CA GLN A 13 16.01 -43.24 -18.17
C GLN A 13 16.41 -42.17 -17.13
N GLY A 14 17.73 -41.95 -16.93
CA GLY A 14 18.22 -40.88 -16.03
C GLY A 14 17.92 -39.50 -16.53
N MET A 15 17.97 -39.29 -17.84
CA MET A 15 17.68 -37.97 -18.45
C MET A 15 16.18 -37.63 -18.48
N LEU A 16 15.32 -38.64 -18.60
CA LEU A 16 13.86 -38.47 -18.58
C LEU A 16 13.34 -38.14 -17.16
N ILE A 17 13.92 -38.69 -16.09
CA ILE A 17 13.55 -38.43 -14.70
C ILE A 17 14.03 -37.02 -14.29
N ALA A 18 15.21 -36.57 -14.73
CA ALA A 18 15.71 -35.25 -14.46
C ALA A 18 14.87 -34.16 -15.16
N LEU A 19 14.40 -34.39 -16.39
CA LEU A 19 13.58 -33.49 -17.15
C LEU A 19 12.16 -33.33 -16.57
N THR A 20 11.58 -34.40 -16.02
CA THR A 20 10.24 -34.35 -15.39
C THR A 20 10.27 -33.65 -14.04
N LEU A 21 11.33 -33.73 -13.26
CA LEU A 21 11.48 -33.03 -11.98
C LEU A 21 11.70 -31.49 -12.19
N VAL A 22 12.38 -31.07 -13.25
CA VAL A 22 12.57 -29.66 -13.58
C VAL A 22 11.26 -29.02 -14.05
N LEU A 23 10.41 -29.74 -14.79
CA LEU A 23 9.09 -29.24 -15.24
C LEU A 23 8.07 -29.16 -14.10
N ALA A 24 8.12 -30.07 -13.11
CA ALA A 24 7.24 -30.02 -11.94
C ALA A 24 7.61 -28.89 -10.96
N GLY A 25 8.87 -28.49 -10.86
CA GLY A 25 9.33 -27.39 -10.02
C GLY A 25 8.97 -26.00 -10.55
N CYS A 26 8.88 -25.84 -11.88
CA CYS A 26 8.49 -24.57 -12.48
C CYS A 26 6.98 -24.30 -12.43
N ALA A 27 6.12 -25.31 -12.36
CA ALA A 27 4.67 -25.13 -12.38
C ALA A 27 4.11 -24.60 -11.05
N THR A 28 4.72 -24.93 -9.90
CA THR A 28 4.25 -24.48 -8.58
C THR A 28 4.74 -23.07 -8.22
N GLY A 29 5.90 -22.65 -8.70
CA GLY A 29 6.41 -21.30 -8.52
C GLY A 29 5.68 -20.24 -9.35
N GLY A 30 5.22 -20.59 -10.55
CA GLY A 30 4.57 -19.67 -11.48
C GLY A 30 3.20 -19.17 -11.03
N HIS A 31 2.41 -19.99 -10.32
CA HIS A 31 1.08 -19.57 -9.86
C HIS A 31 1.14 -18.61 -8.66
N GLY A 32 2.08 -18.78 -7.75
CA GLY A 32 2.27 -17.87 -6.61
C GLY A 32 2.83 -16.52 -7.03
N ALA A 33 3.85 -16.52 -7.88
CA ALA A 33 4.45 -15.29 -8.42
C ALA A 33 3.46 -14.47 -9.26
N ASN A 34 2.58 -15.11 -10.05
CA ASN A 34 1.55 -14.44 -10.83
C ASN A 34 0.52 -13.74 -9.92
N LYS A 35 0.06 -14.38 -8.84
CA LYS A 35 -0.89 -13.77 -7.90
C LYS A 35 -0.31 -12.57 -7.15
N ALA A 36 0.94 -12.63 -6.72
CA ALA A 36 1.62 -11.49 -6.09
C ALA A 36 1.75 -10.31 -7.06
N ALA A 37 2.12 -10.56 -8.31
CA ALA A 37 2.19 -9.53 -9.34
C ALA A 37 0.82 -8.90 -9.64
N LEU A 38 -0.27 -9.67 -9.60
CA LEU A 38 -1.63 -9.15 -9.78
C LEU A 38 -2.03 -8.18 -8.64
N ARG A 39 -1.58 -8.43 -7.40
CA ARG A 39 -1.84 -7.53 -6.26
C ARG A 39 -0.93 -6.29 -6.26
N ALA A 40 0.30 -6.45 -6.72
CA ALA A 40 1.25 -5.34 -6.83
C ALA A 40 0.88 -4.35 -7.95
N GLN A 41 0.33 -4.85 -9.06
CA GLN A 41 0.05 -4.05 -10.24
C GLN A 41 -0.87 -2.83 -10.00
N PRO A 42 -1.98 -2.91 -9.23
CA PRO A 42 -2.80 -1.73 -8.94
C PRO A 42 -2.09 -0.67 -8.09
N LEU A 43 -1.01 -1.04 -7.39
CA LEU A 43 -0.22 -0.16 -6.53
C LEU A 43 0.85 0.62 -7.31
N MET A 44 1.15 0.19 -8.54
CA MET A 44 2.16 0.85 -9.38
C MET A 44 1.62 2.16 -9.95
N GLY A 45 2.45 3.20 -9.91
CA GLY A 45 2.13 4.51 -10.48
C GLY A 45 1.01 5.26 -9.74
N ILE A 46 0.68 4.87 -8.50
CA ILE A 46 -0.30 5.61 -7.71
C ILE A 46 0.28 6.94 -7.25
N PHE A 47 -0.58 7.95 -7.23
CA PHE A 47 -0.34 9.22 -6.55
C PHE A 47 -1.68 9.73 -6.02
N GLY A 48 -1.69 10.12 -4.76
CA GLY A 48 -2.93 10.44 -4.09
C GLY A 48 -2.76 11.08 -2.74
N THR A 49 -3.86 11.14 -2.01
CA THR A 49 -3.90 11.74 -0.68
C THR A 49 -4.78 10.91 0.26
N TYR A 50 -4.72 11.23 1.54
CA TYR A 50 -5.61 10.70 2.55
C TYR A 50 -5.72 11.62 3.77
N ALA A 51 -6.61 11.29 4.70
CA ALA A 51 -6.95 12.09 5.87
C ALA A 51 -7.53 13.50 5.55
N ALA A 52 -7.95 14.20 6.57
CA ALA A 52 -8.55 15.53 6.47
C ALA A 52 -9.79 15.58 5.54
N GLU A 53 -10.61 14.52 5.51
CA GLU A 53 -11.85 14.47 4.75
C GLU A 53 -12.76 15.65 5.09
N PRO A 54 -13.42 16.26 4.09
CA PRO A 54 -14.44 17.26 4.34
C PRO A 54 -15.63 16.60 5.03
N ARG A 55 -16.06 17.17 6.16
CA ARG A 55 -17.18 16.62 6.94
C ARG A 55 -18.29 17.62 7.13
N THR A 56 -19.52 17.13 7.05
CA THR A 56 -20.76 17.89 7.35
C THR A 56 -21.57 17.09 8.38
N LYS A 57 -21.82 17.69 9.54
CA LYS A 57 -22.55 17.05 10.66
C LYS A 57 -21.95 15.70 11.08
N GLY A 58 -20.62 15.59 11.09
CA GLY A 58 -19.88 14.39 11.49
C GLY A 58 -19.70 13.34 10.38
N ARG A 59 -20.46 13.41 9.28
CA ARG A 59 -20.36 12.52 8.11
C ARG A 59 -19.35 13.05 7.10
N VAL A 60 -18.67 12.17 6.37
CA VAL A 60 -17.85 12.56 5.24
C VAL A 60 -18.74 13.14 4.13
N ASP A 61 -18.44 14.34 3.71
CA ASP A 61 -19.06 14.96 2.52
C ASP A 61 -18.42 14.35 1.26
N THR A 62 -18.93 13.21 0.84
CA THR A 62 -18.35 12.41 -0.25
C THR A 62 -18.39 13.12 -1.61
N ASP A 63 -19.37 14.00 -1.85
CA ASP A 63 -19.45 14.77 -3.11
C ASP A 63 -18.37 15.86 -3.15
N ARG A 64 -18.21 16.58 -2.03
CA ARG A 64 -17.13 17.53 -1.87
C ARG A 64 -15.77 16.85 -1.93
N LEU A 65 -15.61 15.70 -1.27
CA LEU A 65 -14.37 14.93 -1.30
C LEU A 65 -13.97 14.58 -2.74
N VAL A 66 -14.86 13.97 -3.53
CA VAL A 66 -14.59 13.66 -4.94
C VAL A 66 -14.22 14.91 -5.72
N THR A 67 -14.90 16.04 -5.49
CA THR A 67 -14.60 17.32 -6.16
C THR A 67 -13.19 17.80 -5.83
N GLU A 68 -12.77 17.76 -4.56
CA GLU A 68 -11.44 18.17 -4.13
C GLU A 68 -10.34 17.23 -4.67
N LEU A 69 -10.60 15.92 -4.69
CA LEU A 69 -9.66 14.93 -5.27
C LEU A 69 -9.43 15.19 -6.77
N LEU A 70 -10.49 15.50 -7.52
CA LEU A 70 -10.37 15.83 -8.95
C LEU A 70 -9.60 17.14 -9.17
N LYS A 71 -9.83 18.16 -8.33
CA LYS A 71 -9.06 19.42 -8.38
C LYS A 71 -7.57 19.16 -8.10
N ALA A 72 -7.27 18.34 -7.11
CA ALA A 72 -5.89 17.97 -6.76
C ALA A 72 -5.24 17.02 -7.77
N ARG A 73 -5.97 16.53 -8.79
CA ARG A 73 -5.47 15.63 -9.85
C ARG A 73 -4.95 14.28 -9.34
N VAL A 74 -5.49 13.77 -8.24
CA VAL A 74 -5.12 12.47 -7.71
C VAL A 74 -5.71 11.32 -8.53
N ASN A 75 -5.01 10.18 -8.58
CA ASN A 75 -5.55 8.93 -9.12
C ASN A 75 -5.94 7.91 -8.04
N THR A 76 -5.57 8.17 -6.80
CA THR A 76 -5.79 7.26 -5.66
C THR A 76 -6.18 8.04 -4.41
N TYR A 77 -7.14 7.52 -3.64
CA TYR A 77 -7.49 8.04 -2.33
C TYR A 77 -7.46 6.92 -1.29
N ASN A 78 -6.74 7.15 -0.19
CA ASN A 78 -6.74 6.22 0.94
C ASN A 78 -7.79 6.67 1.97
N PHE A 79 -8.94 6.00 1.99
CA PHE A 79 -10.07 6.33 2.85
C PHE A 79 -9.83 5.79 4.26
N LEU A 80 -9.93 6.66 5.26
CA LEU A 80 -9.77 6.25 6.65
C LEU A 80 -11.11 5.77 7.24
N VAL A 81 -11.22 4.47 7.52
CA VAL A 81 -12.25 3.94 8.41
C VAL A 81 -11.64 3.94 9.80
N HIS A 82 -11.73 5.06 10.49
CA HIS A 82 -10.88 5.34 11.63
C HIS A 82 -11.70 5.58 12.90
N HIS A 83 -11.86 6.80 13.34
CA HIS A 83 -12.44 7.08 14.65
C HIS A 83 -13.94 7.38 14.65
N GLN A 84 -14.54 7.61 13.48
CA GLN A 84 -15.94 7.99 13.43
C GLN A 84 -16.83 6.77 13.18
N PRO A 85 -17.95 6.62 13.92
CA PRO A 85 -18.84 5.47 13.78
C PRO A 85 -19.51 5.38 12.39
N THR A 86 -19.48 6.46 11.62
CA THR A 86 -20.09 6.54 10.28
C THR A 86 -19.12 6.27 9.15
N ASP A 87 -17.81 6.15 9.42
CA ASP A 87 -16.78 6.06 8.36
C ASP A 87 -17.00 4.86 7.43
N TRP A 88 -17.47 3.72 7.96
CA TRP A 88 -17.82 2.55 7.13
C TRP A 88 -18.97 2.85 6.17
N ASP A 89 -20.06 3.44 6.66
CA ASP A 89 -21.21 3.79 5.83
C ASP A 89 -20.86 4.88 4.81
N ASP A 90 -20.01 5.82 5.19
CA ASP A 90 -19.51 6.88 4.30
C ASP A 90 -18.59 6.31 3.21
N LEU A 91 -17.77 5.30 3.51
CA LEU A 91 -16.99 4.56 2.53
C LEU A 91 -17.87 3.90 1.46
N LEU A 92 -18.95 3.23 1.88
CA LEU A 92 -19.91 2.58 0.95
C LEU A 92 -20.57 3.58 0.00
N ILE A 93 -20.79 4.83 0.44
CA ILE A 93 -21.31 5.92 -0.40
C ILE A 93 -20.21 6.50 -1.31
N PHE A 94 -18.98 6.57 -0.82
CA PHE A 94 -17.85 7.16 -1.55
C PHE A 94 -17.37 6.28 -2.72
N LEU A 95 -17.29 4.96 -2.52
CA LEU A 95 -16.69 4.03 -3.49
C LEU A 95 -17.28 4.14 -4.90
N PRO A 96 -18.62 4.06 -5.13
CA PRO A 96 -19.17 4.18 -6.47
C PRO A 96 -18.96 5.56 -7.08
N LYS A 97 -18.92 6.63 -6.27
CA LYS A 97 -18.63 7.99 -6.75
C LYS A 97 -17.18 8.13 -7.22
N ALA A 98 -16.24 7.57 -6.46
CA ALA A 98 -14.83 7.51 -6.80
C ALA A 98 -14.59 6.67 -8.07
N GLN A 99 -15.26 5.51 -8.18
CA GLN A 99 -15.20 4.64 -9.34
C GLN A 99 -15.65 5.34 -10.62
N ALA A 100 -16.76 6.07 -10.56
CA ALA A 100 -17.28 6.86 -11.70
C ALA A 100 -16.29 7.94 -12.19
N LYS A 101 -15.27 8.26 -11.40
CA LYS A 101 -14.22 9.24 -11.73
C LYS A 101 -12.84 8.60 -11.95
N GLY A 102 -12.76 7.26 -11.98
CA GLY A 102 -11.51 6.54 -12.18
C GLY A 102 -10.52 6.64 -11.00
N ILE A 103 -11.00 6.99 -9.81
CA ILE A 103 -10.18 7.09 -8.60
C ILE A 103 -10.08 5.72 -7.96
N LYS A 104 -8.86 5.20 -7.81
CA LYS A 104 -8.56 4.01 -7.00
C LYS A 104 -8.74 4.34 -5.53
N VAL A 105 -9.16 3.36 -4.75
CA VAL A 105 -9.38 3.53 -3.31
C VAL A 105 -8.59 2.50 -2.52
N TRP A 106 -7.97 2.94 -1.44
CA TRP A 106 -7.48 2.12 -0.35
C TRP A 106 -8.35 2.34 0.87
N VAL A 107 -8.29 1.41 1.81
CA VAL A 107 -8.91 1.59 3.13
C VAL A 107 -7.84 1.40 4.20
N THR A 108 -7.65 2.40 5.05
CA THR A 108 -6.82 2.27 6.25
C THR A 108 -7.70 2.14 7.49
N LEU A 109 -7.38 1.15 8.32
CA LEU A 109 -8.01 0.88 9.60
C LEU A 109 -7.16 1.45 10.73
N VAL A 110 -7.83 1.91 11.80
CA VAL A 110 -7.15 2.35 13.02
C VAL A 110 -6.44 1.18 13.68
N PRO A 111 -5.20 1.37 14.17
CA PRO A 111 -4.47 0.33 14.89
C PRO A 111 -5.01 0.14 16.32
N PRO A 112 -4.80 -1.03 16.96
CA PRO A 112 -5.25 -1.29 18.33
C PRO A 112 -4.72 -0.31 19.37
N SER A 113 -3.59 0.34 19.10
CA SER A 113 -2.95 1.34 19.98
C SER A 113 -3.63 2.70 20.01
N GLU A 114 -4.58 2.97 19.10
CA GLU A 114 -5.22 4.27 18.91
C GLU A 114 -6.76 4.20 19.02
N PRO A 115 -7.33 3.92 20.19
CA PRO A 115 -8.79 3.89 20.35
C PRO A 115 -9.43 5.29 20.19
N PRO A 116 -10.71 5.37 19.76
CA PRO A 116 -11.64 4.27 19.49
C PRO A 116 -11.32 3.51 18.20
N LEU A 117 -11.57 2.19 18.22
CA LEU A 117 -11.33 1.33 17.06
C LEU A 117 -12.35 1.55 15.95
N SER A 118 -11.96 1.19 14.73
CA SER A 118 -12.83 1.21 13.55
C SER A 118 -14.11 0.40 13.79
N VAL A 119 -15.23 0.91 13.34
CA VAL A 119 -16.53 0.19 13.39
C VAL A 119 -16.93 -0.20 11.97
N PRO A 120 -17.67 -1.33 11.78
CA PRO A 120 -18.39 -2.09 12.81
C PRO A 120 -17.62 -3.25 13.47
N PHE A 121 -16.40 -3.61 13.04
CA PHE A 121 -15.78 -4.88 13.48
C PHE A 121 -14.70 -4.71 14.57
N GLY A 122 -14.39 -3.49 14.99
CA GLY A 122 -13.46 -3.20 16.11
C GLY A 122 -12.10 -3.83 15.89
N SER A 123 -11.62 -4.61 16.86
CA SER A 123 -10.33 -5.30 16.83
C SER A 123 -10.31 -6.61 16.05
N ASP A 124 -11.41 -6.99 15.41
CA ASP A 124 -11.48 -8.21 14.57
C ASP A 124 -10.95 -7.92 13.17
N TYR A 125 -9.61 -7.80 13.05
CA TYR A 125 -8.97 -7.51 11.76
C TYR A 125 -9.06 -8.67 10.76
N GLN A 126 -9.28 -9.90 11.20
CA GLN A 126 -9.56 -11.03 10.29
C GLN A 126 -10.92 -10.83 9.61
N ARG A 127 -11.93 -10.39 10.37
CA ARG A 127 -13.23 -10.04 9.81
C ARG A 127 -13.14 -8.82 8.89
N TRP A 128 -12.41 -7.78 9.27
CA TRP A 128 -12.14 -6.63 8.41
C TRP A 128 -11.56 -7.06 7.05
N ALA A 129 -10.53 -7.90 7.06
CA ALA A 129 -9.89 -8.43 5.86
C ALA A 129 -10.89 -9.14 4.92
N VAL A 130 -11.77 -9.96 5.50
CA VAL A 130 -12.83 -10.69 4.78
C VAL A 130 -13.87 -9.74 4.19
N GLU A 131 -14.40 -8.80 4.99
CA GLU A 131 -15.47 -7.91 4.54
C GLU A 131 -14.97 -6.88 3.51
N LEU A 132 -13.75 -6.34 3.67
CA LEU A 132 -13.11 -5.49 2.68
C LEU A 132 -12.83 -6.25 1.36
N ALA A 133 -12.38 -7.50 1.43
CA ALA A 133 -12.18 -8.33 0.24
C ALA A 133 -13.49 -8.65 -0.50
N LYS A 134 -14.60 -8.88 0.22
CA LYS A 134 -15.92 -9.01 -0.40
C LYS A 134 -16.34 -7.71 -1.08
N LEU A 135 -16.16 -6.57 -0.39
CA LEU A 135 -16.49 -5.26 -0.93
C LEU A 135 -15.69 -4.95 -2.20
N SER A 136 -14.40 -5.31 -2.25
CA SER A 136 -13.54 -5.10 -3.42
C SER A 136 -13.92 -5.93 -4.65
N LEU A 137 -14.76 -6.96 -4.52
CA LEU A 137 -15.34 -7.68 -5.65
C LEU A 137 -16.50 -6.91 -6.28
N ALA A 138 -17.28 -6.17 -5.48
CA ALA A 138 -18.37 -5.33 -5.94
C ALA A 138 -17.87 -3.97 -6.44
N GLU A 139 -16.93 -3.38 -5.72
CA GLU A 139 -16.35 -2.06 -5.98
C GLU A 139 -14.90 -2.23 -6.46
N THR A 140 -14.71 -2.42 -7.77
CA THR A 140 -13.43 -2.82 -8.36
C THR A 140 -12.33 -1.75 -8.28
N ASN A 141 -12.69 -0.52 -7.93
CA ASN A 141 -11.74 0.54 -7.60
C ASN A 141 -11.17 0.44 -6.18
N LEU A 142 -11.74 -0.39 -5.30
CA LEU A 142 -11.16 -0.72 -4.00
C LEU A 142 -10.05 -1.76 -4.21
N VAL A 143 -8.80 -1.31 -4.25
CA VAL A 143 -7.66 -2.13 -4.69
C VAL A 143 -6.73 -2.59 -3.57
N ALA A 144 -6.76 -1.92 -2.41
CA ALA A 144 -5.89 -2.25 -1.29
C ALA A 144 -6.51 -1.86 0.06
N TRP A 145 -5.91 -2.41 1.12
CA TRP A 145 -6.19 -2.00 2.48
C TRP A 145 -4.94 -2.00 3.33
N SER A 146 -4.97 -1.23 4.41
CA SER A 146 -3.84 -0.96 5.29
C SER A 146 -4.28 -1.00 6.76
N ILE A 147 -3.32 -1.21 7.63
CA ILE A 147 -3.42 -0.97 9.07
C ILE A 147 -2.32 0.03 9.42
N ASP A 148 -2.73 1.12 10.07
CA ASP A 148 -1.79 2.14 10.54
C ASP A 148 -0.92 1.62 11.68
N ASP A 149 0.25 2.20 11.91
CA ASP A 149 1.17 1.89 13.02
C ASP A 149 1.40 0.38 13.24
N PHE A 150 1.52 -0.40 12.15
CA PHE A 150 1.43 -1.85 12.15
C PHE A 150 2.34 -2.53 13.19
N PHE A 151 3.64 -2.25 13.18
CA PHE A 151 4.59 -2.91 14.08
C PHE A 151 4.55 -2.42 15.54
N TYR A 152 3.85 -1.32 15.84
CA TYR A 152 3.58 -0.98 17.24
C TYR A 152 2.58 -1.95 17.90
N ASN A 153 1.87 -2.74 17.10
CA ASN A 153 0.78 -3.62 17.51
C ASN A 153 1.09 -5.12 17.36
N GLU A 154 2.37 -5.53 17.36
CA GLU A 154 2.81 -6.93 17.19
C GLU A 154 2.24 -7.91 18.23
N LYS A 155 1.79 -7.44 19.39
CA LYS A 155 1.13 -8.28 20.40
C LYS A 155 -0.17 -8.89 19.88
N LEU A 156 -0.92 -8.15 19.05
CA LEU A 156 -2.10 -8.66 18.34
C LEU A 156 -1.70 -9.24 16.99
N PHE A 157 -0.90 -8.52 16.22
CA PHE A 157 -0.51 -8.90 14.87
C PHE A 157 0.65 -9.88 14.86
N THR A 158 0.48 -11.03 15.54
CA THR A 158 1.47 -12.11 15.46
C THR A 158 1.57 -12.66 14.04
N PRO A 159 2.69 -13.28 13.63
CA PRO A 159 2.84 -13.85 12.29
C PRO A 159 1.72 -14.82 11.92
N ASP A 160 1.25 -15.63 12.87
CA ASP A 160 0.14 -16.56 12.68
C ASP A 160 -1.19 -15.84 12.48
N TYR A 161 -1.48 -14.81 13.28
CA TYR A 161 -2.67 -13.98 13.10
C TYR A 161 -2.69 -13.33 11.70
N ILE A 162 -1.56 -12.75 11.26
CA ILE A 162 -1.43 -12.10 9.95
C ILE A 162 -1.55 -13.11 8.81
N GLN A 163 -0.98 -14.30 8.96
CA GLN A 163 -1.16 -15.38 7.99
C GLN A 163 -2.65 -15.67 7.75
N HIS A 164 -3.44 -15.88 8.80
CA HIS A 164 -4.86 -16.18 8.69
C HIS A 164 -5.65 -14.99 8.12
N MET A 165 -5.35 -13.80 8.57
CA MET A 165 -5.99 -12.56 8.12
C MET A 165 -5.80 -12.34 6.61
N VAL A 166 -4.55 -12.39 6.13
CA VAL A 166 -4.22 -12.18 4.71
C VAL A 166 -4.72 -13.35 3.85
N ALA A 167 -4.57 -14.60 4.32
CA ALA A 167 -5.10 -15.76 3.60
C ALA A 167 -6.63 -15.70 3.45
N GLY A 168 -7.36 -15.25 4.48
CA GLY A 168 -8.81 -15.05 4.42
C GLY A 168 -9.23 -14.01 3.36
N SER A 169 -8.53 -12.88 3.30
CA SER A 169 -8.74 -11.85 2.28
C SER A 169 -8.46 -12.39 0.87
N HIS A 170 -7.29 -13.00 0.65
CA HIS A 170 -6.87 -13.51 -0.66
C HIS A 170 -7.68 -14.72 -1.15
N ALA A 171 -8.32 -15.47 -0.25
CA ALA A 171 -9.24 -16.55 -0.63
C ALA A 171 -10.52 -16.00 -1.28
N ILE A 172 -10.94 -14.79 -0.91
CA ILE A 172 -12.11 -14.10 -1.45
C ILE A 172 -11.74 -13.32 -2.71
N ASN A 173 -10.77 -12.42 -2.61
CA ASN A 173 -10.26 -11.67 -3.75
C ASN A 173 -8.72 -11.80 -3.84
N PRO A 174 -8.21 -12.67 -4.74
CA PRO A 174 -6.76 -12.88 -4.88
C PRO A 174 -6.00 -11.67 -5.45
N GLN A 175 -6.69 -10.62 -5.87
CA GLN A 175 -6.09 -9.37 -6.38
C GLN A 175 -6.09 -8.23 -5.36
N PHE A 176 -6.74 -8.41 -4.19
CA PHE A 176 -6.87 -7.38 -3.18
C PHE A 176 -5.62 -7.31 -2.31
N ALA A 177 -4.91 -6.18 -2.34
CA ALA A 177 -3.61 -6.03 -1.71
C ALA A 177 -3.70 -5.67 -0.22
N PHE A 178 -2.82 -6.28 0.60
CA PHE A 178 -2.55 -5.85 1.97
C PHE A 178 -1.26 -5.04 2.02
N VAL A 179 -1.34 -3.77 2.46
CA VAL A 179 -0.27 -2.78 2.41
C VAL A 179 -0.13 -2.10 3.78
N PRO A 180 0.57 -2.72 4.75
CA PRO A 180 0.71 -2.15 6.09
C PRO A 180 1.53 -0.85 6.09
N CYS A 181 1.24 0.04 7.06
CA CYS A 181 2.03 1.22 7.34
C CYS A 181 3.25 0.85 8.18
N LEU A 182 4.46 1.04 7.64
CA LEU A 182 5.73 0.64 8.24
C LEU A 182 6.72 1.80 8.30
N TYR A 183 7.25 2.04 9.49
CA TYR A 183 8.32 3.03 9.69
C TYR A 183 9.72 2.41 9.50
N TYR A 184 10.65 3.17 8.95
CA TYR A 184 11.99 2.68 8.60
C TYR A 184 12.70 1.99 9.77
N ARG A 185 12.75 2.63 10.95
CA ARG A 185 13.43 2.07 12.15
C ARG A 185 12.76 0.84 12.73
N GLN A 186 11.52 0.58 12.38
CA GLN A 186 10.81 -0.60 12.86
C GLN A 186 11.14 -1.86 12.05
N VAL A 187 11.68 -1.71 10.84
CA VAL A 187 12.03 -2.86 9.99
C VAL A 187 13.32 -3.50 10.49
N THR A 188 13.22 -4.68 11.05
CA THR A 188 14.34 -5.46 11.58
C THR A 188 14.45 -6.80 10.87
N PRO A 189 15.62 -7.47 10.87
CA PRO A 189 15.75 -8.81 10.26
C PRO A 189 14.75 -9.83 10.80
N VAL A 190 14.42 -9.78 12.09
CA VAL A 190 13.42 -10.67 12.71
C VAL A 190 12.03 -10.39 12.18
N ARG A 191 11.62 -9.12 12.07
CA ARG A 191 10.33 -8.73 11.51
C ARG A 191 10.23 -9.10 10.03
N LEU A 192 11.28 -8.87 9.25
CA LEU A 192 11.31 -9.28 7.85
C LEU A 192 11.12 -10.79 7.69
N ALA A 193 11.85 -11.60 8.46
CA ALA A 193 11.73 -13.06 8.40
C ALA A 193 10.31 -13.55 8.75
N ASN A 194 9.63 -12.87 9.66
CA ASN A 194 8.31 -13.26 10.15
C ASN A 194 7.15 -12.74 9.29
N TYR A 195 7.25 -11.55 8.70
CA TYR A 195 6.10 -10.83 8.13
C TYR A 195 6.20 -10.52 6.64
N ALA A 196 7.40 -10.34 6.07
CA ALA A 196 7.55 -9.79 4.71
C ALA A 196 6.75 -10.58 3.65
N ARG A 197 6.64 -11.90 3.79
CA ARG A 197 5.90 -12.77 2.86
C ARG A 197 4.39 -12.52 2.79
N TYR A 198 3.84 -11.77 3.74
CA TYR A 198 2.41 -11.46 3.81
C TYR A 198 2.06 -10.08 3.24
N PHE A 199 3.04 -9.26 2.92
CA PHE A 199 2.83 -7.91 2.44
C PHE A 199 2.84 -7.86 0.92
N ASP A 200 1.79 -7.27 0.35
CA ASP A 200 1.64 -7.08 -1.11
C ASP A 200 2.19 -5.72 -1.57
N GLY A 201 2.45 -4.84 -0.64
CA GLY A 201 3.10 -3.54 -0.76
C GLY A 201 3.42 -3.00 0.63
N VAL A 202 4.07 -1.86 0.70
CA VAL A 202 4.39 -1.17 1.95
C VAL A 202 4.02 0.30 1.83
N LEU A 203 3.25 0.84 2.77
CA LEU A 203 3.09 2.28 2.98
C LEU A 203 4.20 2.75 3.92
N PHE A 204 5.08 3.61 3.42
CA PHE A 204 6.26 4.08 4.13
C PHE A 204 6.18 5.57 4.46
N PRO A 205 5.78 5.96 5.70
CA PRO A 205 5.82 7.34 6.14
C PRO A 205 7.25 7.84 6.28
N TYR A 206 7.66 8.78 5.42
CA TYR A 206 9.00 9.33 5.48
C TYR A 206 9.13 10.41 6.55
N ARG A 207 10.08 10.24 7.47
CA ARG A 207 10.34 11.13 8.61
C ARG A 207 11.82 11.35 8.88
N HIS A 208 12.69 11.14 7.91
CA HIS A 208 14.14 11.23 8.07
C HIS A 208 14.70 10.30 9.18
N GLU A 209 14.27 9.04 9.20
CA GLU A 209 14.55 8.12 10.31
C GLU A 209 15.99 7.57 10.35
N MET A 210 16.75 7.61 9.26
CA MET A 210 18.19 7.32 9.29
C MET A 210 18.99 8.38 10.07
N GLY A 211 18.52 9.61 10.07
CA GLY A 211 19.08 10.73 10.83
C GLY A 211 18.31 11.01 12.11
N LYS A 212 18.13 12.29 12.41
CA LYS A 212 17.23 12.76 13.45
C LYS A 212 15.86 12.97 12.84
N GLU A 213 14.83 12.29 13.35
CA GLU A 213 13.46 12.42 12.86
C GLU A 213 13.00 13.88 12.78
N ASN A 214 12.53 14.29 11.62
CA ASN A 214 12.00 15.62 11.36
C ASN A 214 11.23 15.65 10.02
N LEU A 215 10.55 16.77 9.74
CA LEU A 215 9.86 17.06 8.46
C LEU A 215 10.50 18.26 7.73
N SER A 216 11.84 18.35 7.78
CA SER A 216 12.62 19.43 7.15
C SER A 216 13.69 18.91 6.19
N ASP A 217 14.24 17.72 6.48
CA ASP A 217 15.34 17.12 5.75
C ASP A 217 14.84 15.96 4.88
N TRP A 218 15.38 15.81 3.67
CA TRP A 218 15.00 14.79 2.70
C TRP A 218 16.18 14.01 2.12
N ASP A 219 17.40 14.30 2.54
CA ASP A 219 18.64 13.73 2.01
C ASP A 219 18.79 12.22 2.25
N THR A 220 18.14 11.65 3.29
CA THR A 220 18.17 10.21 3.55
C THR A 220 17.10 9.42 2.79
N LEU A 221 16.08 10.08 2.21
CA LEU A 221 14.97 9.41 1.55
C LEU A 221 15.40 8.41 0.45
N PRO A 222 16.36 8.72 -0.45
CA PRO A 222 16.80 7.76 -1.45
C PRO A 222 17.37 6.48 -0.85
N VAL A 223 18.09 6.60 0.25
CA VAL A 223 18.72 5.46 0.94
C VAL A 223 17.67 4.64 1.70
N GLU A 224 16.69 5.29 2.30
CA GLU A 224 15.59 4.63 3.00
C GLU A 224 14.69 3.86 2.02
N ILE A 225 14.31 4.43 0.87
CA ILE A 225 13.57 3.73 -0.19
C ILE A 225 14.38 2.51 -0.70
N ALA A 226 15.66 2.70 -1.01
CA ALA A 226 16.52 1.60 -1.47
C ALA A 226 16.65 0.49 -0.42
N ALA A 227 16.58 0.81 0.87
CA ALA A 227 16.55 -0.17 1.93
C ALA A 227 15.25 -0.98 1.92
N PHE A 228 14.08 -0.34 1.78
CA PHE A 228 12.80 -1.04 1.65
C PHE A 228 12.80 -2.00 0.45
N HIS A 229 13.25 -1.57 -0.73
CA HIS A 229 13.37 -2.45 -1.90
C HIS A 229 14.31 -3.65 -1.64
N ARG A 230 15.41 -3.43 -0.95
CA ARG A 230 16.34 -4.51 -0.59
C ARG A 230 15.73 -5.48 0.42
N TRP A 231 14.92 -4.98 1.37
CA TRP A 231 14.31 -5.78 2.42
C TRP A 231 13.12 -6.61 1.93
N PHE A 232 12.26 -6.04 1.12
CA PHE A 232 11.02 -6.69 0.66
C PHE A 232 11.14 -7.30 -0.75
N GLY A 233 12.18 -6.94 -1.49
CA GLY A 233 12.41 -7.38 -2.87
C GLY A 233 11.64 -6.55 -3.91
N PRO A 234 12.00 -6.70 -5.19
CA PRO A 234 11.51 -5.84 -6.28
C PRO A 234 10.04 -6.08 -6.65
N SER A 235 9.43 -7.13 -6.13
CA SER A 235 8.01 -7.45 -6.38
C SER A 235 7.04 -6.82 -5.40
N VAL A 236 7.55 -6.19 -4.31
CA VAL A 236 6.75 -5.52 -3.29
C VAL A 236 6.84 -4.01 -3.48
N PRO A 237 5.79 -3.35 -4.01
CA PRO A 237 5.79 -1.91 -4.19
C PRO A 237 5.99 -1.15 -2.88
N VAL A 238 6.83 -0.13 -2.92
CA VAL A 238 7.03 0.84 -1.86
C VAL A 238 6.26 2.11 -2.21
N ILE A 239 5.33 2.48 -1.37
CA ILE A 239 4.53 3.70 -1.51
C ILE A 239 4.97 4.67 -0.43
N VAL A 240 5.59 5.76 -0.82
CA VAL A 240 6.05 6.78 0.12
C VAL A 240 4.86 7.62 0.58
N ASP A 241 4.71 7.73 1.89
CA ASP A 241 3.76 8.62 2.52
C ASP A 241 4.45 9.94 2.90
N VAL A 242 3.95 11.03 2.32
CA VAL A 242 4.54 12.37 2.42
C VAL A 242 3.74 13.22 3.39
N TYR A 243 4.33 13.59 4.51
CA TYR A 243 3.69 14.48 5.46
C TYR A 243 3.55 15.90 4.90
N ALA A 244 2.34 16.30 4.53
CA ALA A 244 2.03 17.68 4.14
C ALA A 244 1.38 18.48 5.28
N THR A 245 1.64 18.12 6.53
CA THR A 245 0.97 18.66 7.71
C THR A 245 1.95 18.91 8.85
N LYS A 246 1.44 19.54 9.91
CA LYS A 246 2.14 19.66 11.20
C LYS A 246 2.00 18.34 11.97
N HIS A 247 3.13 17.73 12.30
CA HIS A 247 3.17 16.59 13.19
C HIS A 247 3.48 17.01 14.63
N SER A 248 2.84 16.39 15.62
CA SER A 248 2.96 16.77 17.03
C SER A 248 4.40 16.75 17.59
N LYS A 249 5.28 15.89 17.01
CA LYS A 249 6.67 15.68 17.48
C LYS A 249 7.73 16.11 16.44
N LEU A 250 7.37 16.28 15.17
CA LEU A 250 8.33 16.40 14.07
C LEU A 250 8.32 17.78 13.38
N ASN A 251 7.62 18.75 13.95
CA ASN A 251 7.39 20.07 13.37
C ASN A 251 6.39 20.05 12.19
N GLU A 252 6.31 21.17 11.48
CA GLU A 252 5.50 21.34 10.28
C GLU A 252 6.39 21.21 9.04
N SER A 253 5.93 20.43 8.06
CA SER A 253 6.57 20.36 6.75
C SER A 253 6.43 21.65 5.97
N SER A 254 7.49 22.10 5.31
CA SER A 254 7.44 23.24 4.38
C SER A 254 6.92 22.81 3.00
N PRO A 255 6.44 23.74 2.15
CA PRO A 255 6.13 23.45 0.75
C PRO A 255 7.33 22.86 -0.01
N GLU A 256 8.54 23.30 0.30
CA GLU A 256 9.77 22.78 -0.31
C GLU A 256 10.06 21.35 0.14
N TYR A 257 9.91 21.02 1.42
CA TYR A 257 10.00 19.64 1.90
C TYR A 257 9.02 18.72 1.14
N VAL A 258 7.75 19.13 1.05
CA VAL A 258 6.73 18.35 0.32
C VAL A 258 7.14 18.14 -1.13
N ARG A 259 7.61 19.19 -1.83
CA ARG A 259 8.10 19.09 -3.21
C ARG A 259 9.23 18.07 -3.36
N GLN A 260 10.30 18.22 -2.58
CA GLN A 260 11.49 17.39 -2.68
C GLN A 260 11.19 15.92 -2.37
N VAL A 261 10.42 15.65 -1.31
CA VAL A 261 10.03 14.28 -0.96
C VAL A 261 9.16 13.66 -2.06
N MET A 262 8.22 14.39 -2.65
CA MET A 262 7.38 13.91 -3.75
C MET A 262 8.21 13.61 -5.00
N GLU A 263 9.11 14.50 -5.42
CA GLU A 263 9.94 14.34 -6.63
C GLU A 263 10.89 13.14 -6.52
N ILE A 264 11.57 12.98 -5.36
CA ILE A 264 12.44 11.83 -5.09
C ILE A 264 11.60 10.54 -5.09
N SER A 265 10.46 10.54 -4.42
CA SER A 265 9.59 9.37 -4.33
C SER A 265 9.07 8.95 -5.70
N ARG A 266 8.69 9.89 -6.57
CA ARG A 266 8.24 9.60 -7.95
C ARG A 266 9.31 8.90 -8.79
N GLN A 267 10.58 9.19 -8.53
CA GLN A 267 11.71 8.61 -9.26
C GLN A 267 12.15 7.25 -8.76
N GLN A 268 11.94 6.97 -7.47
CA GLN A 268 12.59 5.85 -6.79
C GLN A 268 11.63 4.86 -6.11
N ALA A 269 10.36 5.22 -5.99
CA ALA A 269 9.32 4.37 -5.41
C ALA A 269 8.20 4.10 -6.41
N GLU A 270 7.33 3.15 -6.12
CA GLU A 270 6.24 2.74 -7.00
C GLU A 270 4.99 3.61 -6.84
N GLY A 271 4.90 4.40 -5.76
CA GLY A 271 3.77 5.29 -5.54
C GLY A 271 4.03 6.36 -4.47
N VAL A 272 3.13 7.34 -4.43
CA VAL A 272 3.17 8.48 -3.49
C VAL A 272 1.78 8.74 -2.94
N LEU A 273 1.66 8.82 -1.62
CA LEU A 273 0.46 9.29 -0.93
C LEU A 273 0.80 10.50 -0.07
N ILE A 274 -0.10 11.47 0.03
CA ILE A 274 0.08 12.68 0.82
C ILE A 274 -0.76 12.61 2.09
N PHE A 275 -0.12 12.64 3.24
CA PHE A 275 -0.76 12.85 4.54
C PHE A 275 -0.54 14.28 5.03
N CYS A 276 -1.54 15.11 5.24
CA CYS A 276 -2.98 15.04 4.98
C CYS A 276 -3.33 15.68 3.64
N HIS A 277 -4.55 15.40 3.14
CA HIS A 277 -5.10 16.13 1.99
C HIS A 277 -5.06 17.65 2.22
N GLN A 278 -4.55 18.39 1.24
CA GLN A 278 -4.44 19.84 1.32
C GLN A 278 -5.58 20.52 0.57
N TYR A 279 -6.07 21.61 1.13
CA TYR A 279 -7.11 22.46 0.53
C TYR A 279 -6.52 23.81 0.15
N GLU A 280 -6.90 24.33 -1.02
CA GLU A 280 -6.40 25.58 -1.56
C GLU A 280 -6.68 26.76 -0.62
N ASP A 281 -7.88 26.81 -0.02
CA ASP A 281 -8.32 27.84 0.90
C ASP A 281 -7.65 27.83 2.27
N LYS A 282 -7.01 26.67 2.65
CA LYS A 282 -6.38 26.49 3.96
C LYS A 282 -4.85 26.57 3.90
N ASN A 283 -4.27 26.00 2.85
CA ASN A 283 -2.82 25.95 2.68
C ASN A 283 -2.45 26.01 1.18
N PRO A 284 -2.59 27.20 0.56
CA PRO A 284 -2.43 27.35 -0.88
C PRO A 284 -1.05 26.93 -1.37
N GLU A 285 0.02 27.19 -0.61
CA GLU A 285 1.38 26.90 -1.05
C GLU A 285 1.62 25.40 -1.19
N LYS A 286 1.30 24.60 -0.17
CA LYS A 286 1.42 23.13 -0.25
C LYS A 286 0.44 22.54 -1.26
N TYR A 287 -0.79 23.06 -1.31
CA TYR A 287 -1.81 22.64 -2.27
C TYR A 287 -1.31 22.77 -3.71
N HIS A 288 -0.76 23.93 -4.09
CA HIS A 288 -0.27 24.17 -5.44
C HIS A 288 0.97 23.33 -5.78
N VAL A 289 1.87 23.08 -4.83
CA VAL A 289 2.98 22.15 -5.03
C VAL A 289 2.45 20.77 -5.40
N ILE A 290 1.52 20.21 -4.60
CA ILE A 290 0.95 18.88 -4.82
C ILE A 290 0.18 18.81 -6.14
N GLN A 291 -0.72 19.78 -6.38
CA GLN A 291 -1.54 19.83 -7.58
C GLN A 291 -0.69 19.93 -8.86
N ASN A 292 0.36 20.76 -8.86
CA ASN A 292 1.23 20.92 -10.03
C ASN A 292 1.97 19.63 -10.36
N LEU A 293 2.56 18.97 -9.36
CA LEU A 293 3.25 17.69 -9.55
C LEU A 293 2.30 16.59 -10.01
N PHE A 294 1.14 16.46 -9.39
CA PHE A 294 0.15 15.47 -9.82
C PHE A 294 -0.43 15.75 -11.21
N SER A 295 -0.58 17.04 -11.59
CA SER A 295 -0.99 17.42 -12.94
C SER A 295 0.06 17.06 -13.98
N GLU A 296 1.33 17.21 -13.68
CA GLU A 296 2.44 16.78 -14.53
C GLU A 296 2.47 15.26 -14.69
N TRP A 297 2.36 14.52 -13.59
CA TRP A 297 2.41 13.06 -13.59
C TRP A 297 1.22 12.45 -14.35
N SER A 298 0.02 13.02 -14.19
CA SER A 298 -1.18 12.56 -14.91
C SER A 298 -1.02 12.65 -16.44
N LYS A 299 -0.32 13.68 -16.95
CA LYS A 299 -0.07 13.84 -18.39
C LYS A 299 0.92 12.79 -18.91
N ASN A 300 1.91 12.47 -18.10
CA ASN A 300 2.95 11.50 -18.48
C ASN A 300 2.45 10.05 -18.45
N ASP A 301 1.47 9.73 -17.60
CA ASP A 301 0.88 8.39 -17.50
C ASP A 301 -0.14 8.10 -18.64
N THR A 302 -0.75 9.11 -19.26
CA THR A 302 -1.65 8.94 -20.43
C THR A 302 -0.89 8.70 -21.74
N GLY A 303 0.44 8.80 -21.74
CA GLY A 303 1.30 8.56 -22.91
C GLY A 303 1.99 7.19 -22.95
N ARG A 304 1.62 6.28 -22.01
CA ARG A 304 2.15 4.90 -21.96
C ARG A 304 0.98 3.91 -22.19
#